data_1fccebcfb71b5e65b43e87ff1ad43c90
#
_entry.id   1fccebcfb71b5e65b43e87ff1ad43c90
#
_cell.length_a   1.000
_cell.length_b   1.000
_cell.length_c   1.000
_cell.angle_alpha   90.00
_cell.angle_beta   90.00
_cell.angle_gamma   90.00
#
_symmetry.space_group_name_H-M   'P 1'
#
loop_
_entity.id
_entity.type
_entity.pdbx_description
1 polymer ?
#
loop_
_entity_poly.entity_id
_entity_poly.type
_entity_poly.pdbx_seq_one_letter_code
_entity_poly.pdbx_strand_id
1 'polypeptide(L)'
;MESRVRALYKIEVQPEGPAKARRIIAEELSAVLSPSELDDVKLMVSELVTNGIVHGRREDDTPVMLDVCVNGQIRCTVRDQGPGFFARVRDAERR
;
A
#
# COMPACT_ATOMS: atom_id res chain seq x y z
N MET A 1 -19.50 0.54 -17.98
CA MET A 1 -19.59 0.49 -16.63
C MET A 1 -18.27 0.29 -15.99
N GLU A 2 -17.98 1.02 -14.97
CA GLU A 2 -16.77 0.91 -14.35
C GLU A 2 -16.79 -0.01 -13.24
N SER A 3 -15.77 -0.78 -13.04
CA SER A 3 -15.65 -1.66 -11.95
C SER A 3 -14.78 -1.04 -10.94
N ARG A 4 -15.16 -1.06 -9.72
CA ARG A 4 -14.38 -0.48 -8.66
C ARG A 4 -14.04 -1.55 -7.67
N VAL A 5 -12.76 -1.70 -7.40
CA VAL A 5 -12.29 -2.64 -6.41
C VAL A 5 -11.54 -1.84 -5.36
N ARG A 6 -11.86 -2.06 -4.11
CA ARG A 6 -11.17 -1.40 -3.03
C ARG A 6 -10.96 -2.40 -1.91
N ALA A 7 -9.75 -2.48 -1.44
CA ALA A 7 -9.39 -3.39 -0.37
C ALA A 7 -8.56 -2.69 0.66
N LEU A 8 -8.86 -2.95 1.92
CA LEU A 8 -8.14 -2.39 3.04
C LEU A 8 -7.48 -3.50 3.81
N TYR A 9 -6.22 -3.33 4.10
CA TYR A 9 -5.44 -4.34 4.79
C TYR A 9 -4.74 -3.74 6.00
N LYS A 10 -4.69 -4.48 7.08
CA LYS A 10 -3.90 -4.13 8.24
C LYS A 10 -2.52 -4.71 8.10
N ILE A 11 -1.50 -3.90 8.32
CA ILE A 11 -0.13 -4.37 8.31
C ILE A 11 0.38 -4.22 9.73
N GLU A 12 0.66 -5.34 10.36
CA GLU A 12 1.12 -5.30 11.74
C GLU A 12 2.49 -4.68 11.85
N VAL A 13 2.78 -4.09 12.99
CA VAL A 13 4.05 -3.44 13.24
C VAL A 13 5.07 -4.51 13.57
N GLN A 14 5.60 -5.13 12.56
CA GLN A 14 6.53 -6.23 12.67
C GLN A 14 7.49 -6.18 11.52
N PRO A 15 8.65 -6.81 11.64
CA PRO A 15 9.63 -6.78 10.54
C PRO A 15 9.09 -7.36 9.24
N GLU A 16 8.10 -8.22 9.33
CA GLU A 16 7.50 -8.83 8.14
C GLU A 16 6.51 -7.92 7.44
N GLY A 17 6.19 -6.76 8.01
CA GLY A 17 5.18 -5.88 7.45
C GLY A 17 5.43 -5.51 6.01
N PRO A 18 6.63 -5.04 5.64
CA PRO A 18 6.87 -4.67 4.25
C PRO A 18 6.73 -5.85 3.28
N ALA A 19 7.15 -7.03 3.69
CA ALA A 19 7.00 -8.21 2.84
C ALA A 19 5.53 -8.57 2.66
N LYS A 20 4.75 -8.42 3.70
CA LYS A 20 3.33 -8.68 3.61
C LYS A 20 2.70 -7.68 2.64
N ALA A 21 3.09 -6.42 2.71
CA ALA A 21 2.55 -5.41 1.82
C ALA A 21 2.88 -5.73 0.37
N ARG A 22 4.10 -6.17 0.09
CA ARG A 22 4.47 -6.53 -1.29
C ARG A 22 3.64 -7.69 -1.79
N ARG A 23 3.36 -8.65 -0.92
CA ARG A 23 2.56 -9.81 -1.32
C ARG A 23 1.12 -9.38 -1.63
N ILE A 24 0.57 -8.49 -0.85
CA ILE A 24 -0.76 -7.96 -1.10
C ILE A 24 -0.81 -7.26 -2.44
N ILE A 25 0.18 -6.42 -2.73
CA ILE A 25 0.22 -5.71 -3.99
C ILE A 25 0.31 -6.70 -5.17
N ALA A 26 1.11 -7.73 -5.02
CA ALA A 26 1.21 -8.73 -6.08
C ALA A 26 -0.13 -9.41 -6.32
N GLU A 27 -0.83 -9.74 -5.26
CA GLU A 27 -2.10 -10.42 -5.41
C GLU A 27 -3.17 -9.51 -5.97
N GLU A 28 -3.17 -8.25 -5.56
CA GLU A 28 -4.23 -7.36 -5.98
C GLU A 28 -4.02 -6.78 -7.36
N LEU A 29 -2.80 -6.60 -7.79
CA LEU A 29 -2.53 -5.82 -8.98
C LEU A 29 -1.85 -6.58 -10.11
N SER A 30 -1.55 -7.87 -9.91
CA SER A 30 -0.82 -8.58 -10.96
C SER A 30 -1.60 -8.70 -12.24
N ALA A 31 -2.92 -8.63 -12.17
CA ALA A 31 -3.73 -8.76 -13.37
C ALA A 31 -3.85 -7.45 -14.13
N VAL A 32 -3.47 -6.34 -13.54
CA VAL A 32 -3.67 -5.03 -14.16
C VAL A 32 -2.40 -4.26 -14.41
N LEU A 33 -1.26 -4.72 -13.89
CA LEU A 33 0.01 -4.04 -14.11
C LEU A 33 0.98 -4.97 -14.80
N SER A 34 1.88 -4.41 -15.59
CA SER A 34 2.95 -5.19 -16.16
C SER A 34 3.91 -5.60 -15.07
N PRO A 35 4.77 -6.60 -15.30
CA PRO A 35 5.71 -7.01 -14.27
C PRO A 35 6.60 -5.89 -13.77
N SER A 36 7.07 -5.01 -14.66
CA SER A 36 7.94 -3.95 -14.20
C SER A 36 7.17 -2.89 -13.43
N GLU A 37 5.95 -2.59 -13.84
CA GLU A 37 5.12 -1.67 -13.08
C GLU A 37 4.80 -2.24 -11.71
N LEU A 38 4.53 -3.53 -11.67
CA LEU A 38 4.23 -4.19 -10.41
C LEU A 38 5.41 -4.11 -9.47
N ASP A 39 6.61 -4.35 -9.98
CA ASP A 39 7.82 -4.27 -9.16
C ASP A 39 8.01 -2.87 -8.59
N ASP A 40 7.75 -1.85 -9.39
CA ASP A 40 7.88 -0.48 -8.93
C ASP A 40 6.88 -0.18 -7.81
N VAL A 41 5.65 -0.60 -7.98
CA VAL A 41 4.64 -0.35 -6.96
C VAL A 41 4.95 -1.12 -5.69
N LYS A 42 5.41 -2.37 -5.82
CA LYS A 42 5.79 -3.15 -4.65
C LYS A 42 6.89 -2.47 -3.88
N LEU A 43 7.88 -1.93 -4.57
CA LEU A 43 8.97 -1.26 -3.90
C LEU A 43 8.47 -0.01 -3.18
N MET A 44 7.68 0.80 -3.84
CA MET A 44 7.20 2.02 -3.24
C MET A 44 6.32 1.76 -2.04
N VAL A 45 5.44 0.78 -2.14
CA VAL A 45 4.56 0.45 -1.02
C VAL A 45 5.37 -0.08 0.14
N SER A 46 6.35 -0.94 -0.13
CA SER A 46 7.13 -1.50 0.98
C SER A 46 7.94 -0.42 1.68
N GLU A 47 8.40 0.58 0.94
CA GLU A 47 9.12 1.68 1.57
C GLU A 47 8.19 2.55 2.40
N LEU A 48 6.99 2.77 1.94
CA LEU A 48 6.05 3.54 2.72
C LEU A 48 5.62 2.80 3.99
N VAL A 49 5.45 1.49 3.89
CA VAL A 49 5.11 0.70 5.06
C VAL A 49 6.27 0.71 6.05
N THR A 50 7.50 0.58 5.55
CA THR A 50 8.65 0.63 6.42
C THR A 50 8.71 1.97 7.15
N ASN A 51 8.47 3.05 6.43
CA ASN A 51 8.48 4.36 7.06
C ASN A 51 7.36 4.48 8.09
N GLY A 52 6.20 3.95 7.81
CA GLY A 52 5.11 3.98 8.77
C GLY A 52 5.42 3.21 10.03
N ILE A 53 6.09 2.05 9.88
CA ILE A 53 6.44 1.25 11.02
C ILE A 53 7.58 1.90 11.83
N VAL A 54 8.59 2.39 11.14
CA VAL A 54 9.78 2.88 11.82
C VAL A 54 9.56 4.28 12.37
N HIS A 55 8.93 5.15 11.59
CA HIS A 55 8.84 6.55 11.94
C HIS A 55 7.48 6.99 12.39
N GLY A 56 6.49 6.12 12.30
CA GLY A 56 5.14 6.47 12.72
C GLY A 56 5.10 6.69 14.21
N ARG A 57 4.29 7.68 14.65
CA ARG A 57 4.18 7.97 16.01
C ARG A 57 3.14 7.09 16.59
N ARG A 58 3.48 6.23 17.47
CA ARG A 58 2.48 5.38 18.06
C ARG A 58 2.77 5.11 19.49
N GLU A 59 1.74 5.11 20.24
CA GLU A 59 1.83 4.82 21.61
C GLU A 59 1.64 3.38 21.86
N ASP A 60 1.18 2.64 20.90
CA ASP A 60 1.00 1.21 21.03
C ASP A 60 1.28 0.62 19.66
N ASP A 61 1.01 -0.62 19.49
CA ASP A 61 1.30 -1.32 18.25
C ASP A 61 0.16 -1.20 17.26
N THR A 62 -0.30 -0.01 17.04
CA THR A 62 -1.38 0.21 16.10
C THR A 62 -0.94 -0.13 14.70
N PRO A 63 -1.70 -0.91 13.97
CA PRO A 63 -1.26 -1.32 12.64
C PRO A 63 -1.25 -0.18 11.65
N VAL A 64 -0.46 -0.36 10.62
CA VAL A 64 -0.45 0.52 9.47
C VAL A 64 -1.52 0.02 8.50
N MET A 65 -2.26 0.91 7.88
CA MET A 65 -3.31 0.51 6.96
C MET A 65 -2.86 0.70 5.53
N LEU A 66 -3.10 -0.30 4.71
CA LEU A 66 -2.82 -0.25 3.28
C LEU A 66 -4.15 -0.30 2.54
N ASP A 67 -4.40 0.71 1.74
CA ASP A 67 -5.63 0.84 0.98
C ASP A 67 -5.29 0.73 -0.50
N VAL A 68 -5.86 -0.24 -1.19
CA VAL A 68 -5.64 -0.44 -2.61
C VAL A 68 -6.96 -0.21 -3.33
N CYS A 69 -6.97 0.72 -4.25
CA CYS A 69 -8.18 1.06 -4.96
C CYS A 69 -7.95 1.04 -6.46
N VAL A 70 -8.81 0.34 -7.19
CA VAL A 70 -8.72 0.25 -8.64
C VAL A 70 -10.07 0.67 -9.22
N ASN A 71 -10.08 1.74 -9.95
CA ASN A 71 -11.31 2.18 -10.60
C ASN A 71 -10.98 2.98 -11.85
N GLY A 72 -10.26 2.44 -12.76
CA GLY A 72 -9.77 3.14 -13.92
C GLY A 72 -8.40 3.70 -13.69
N GLN A 73 -8.05 3.90 -12.45
CA GLN A 73 -6.72 4.27 -12.01
C GLN A 73 -6.39 3.40 -10.85
N ILE A 74 -5.14 3.26 -10.54
CA ILE A 74 -4.70 2.46 -9.41
C ILE A 74 -4.12 3.38 -8.36
N ARG A 75 -4.65 3.30 -7.16
CA ARG A 75 -4.22 4.19 -6.09
C ARG A 75 -3.95 3.36 -4.86
N CYS A 76 -2.75 3.47 -4.33
CA CYS A 76 -2.38 2.79 -3.11
C CYS A 76 -2.06 3.85 -2.06
N THR A 77 -2.61 3.70 -0.89
CA THR A 77 -2.42 4.65 0.19
C THR A 77 -1.96 3.91 1.42
N VAL A 78 -0.94 4.41 2.08
CA VAL A 78 -0.46 3.85 3.32
C VAL A 78 -0.69 4.89 4.40
N ARG A 79 -1.32 4.48 5.48
CA ARG A 79 -1.66 5.41 6.55
C ARG A 79 -1.36 4.78 7.88
N ASP A 80 -0.67 5.46 8.74
CA ASP A 80 -0.51 4.96 10.09
C ASP A 80 -1.51 5.69 10.98
N GLN A 81 -1.50 5.33 12.25
CA GLN A 81 -2.45 5.90 13.18
C GLN A 81 -1.92 7.12 13.87
N GLY A 82 -0.76 7.56 13.49
CA GLY A 82 -0.18 8.71 14.11
C GLY A 82 -0.87 9.97 13.65
N PRO A 83 -0.40 11.10 14.05
CA PRO A 83 -1.04 12.34 13.77
C PRO A 83 -0.96 12.74 12.32
N GLY A 84 -1.54 12.03 11.50
CA GLY A 84 -1.69 12.49 10.19
C GLY A 84 -0.72 12.06 9.16
N PHE A 85 0.07 11.08 9.43
CA PHE A 85 0.94 10.60 8.39
C PHE A 85 0.09 9.90 7.35
N PHE A 86 0.20 10.33 6.13
CA PHE A 86 -0.64 9.83 5.09
C PHE A 86 0.09 10.01 3.77
N ALA A 87 0.32 8.95 3.08
CA ALA A 87 1.05 9.02 1.85
C ALA A 87 0.38 8.21 0.78
N ARG A 88 0.31 8.75 -0.41
CA ARG A 88 -0.23 8.08 -1.55
C ARG A 88 0.92 7.60 -2.41
N VAL A 89 0.93 6.35 -2.75
CA VAL A 89 1.99 5.81 -3.55
C VAL A 89 1.99 6.46 -4.91
N ARG A 90 0.91 6.41 -5.60
CA ARG A 90 0.80 7.07 -6.87
C ARG A 90 -0.50 6.63 -7.52
N ASP A 91 -0.89 7.38 -8.52
CA ASP A 91 -1.91 6.97 -9.41
C ASP A 91 -1.23 6.24 -10.54
N ALA A 92 -1.46 5.00 -10.64
CA ALA A 92 -0.84 4.22 -11.68
C ALA A 92 -1.66 4.31 -12.93
N GLU A 93 -1.71 5.49 -13.48
CA GLU A 93 -2.51 5.71 -14.60
C GLU A 93 -1.80 5.30 -15.83
N ARG A 94 -2.41 4.55 -16.65
CA ARG A 94 -1.75 4.05 -17.82
C ARG A 94 -1.90 5.00 -18.97
N ARG A 95 -0.92 5.09 -19.71
CA ARG A 95 -0.95 5.93 -20.84
C ARG A 95 -0.74 5.24 -22.05
#